data_979329f3a7e0f7d1eaefb30505e44643
#
_entry.id   979329f3a7e0f7d1eaefb30505e44643
#
_cell.length_a   1.000
_cell.length_b   1.000
_cell.length_c   1.000
_cell.angle_alpha   90.00
_cell.angle_beta   90.00
_cell.angle_gamma   90.00
#
_symmetry.space_group_name_H-M   'P 1'
#
loop_
_entity.id
_entity.type
_entity.pdbx_description
1 polymer ?
#
loop_
_entity_poly.entity_id
_entity_poly.type
_entity_poly.pdbx_seq_one_letter_code
_entity_poly.pdbx_strand_id
1 'polypeptide(L)'
;NNCAVLTTPLDTYTVAHRISQCMPVKAFMRTKDLVTFTPSDYTDAIKDTMQNTRIRDFPVIDKNGKYVGMISRRNLLGIRKRSVILVDHNERSQAVENIENAEILEIIDHHRIGSLETMAPVYFRNEPVGCTATIIYSIYKEKGFKVPPQIAGLLCSAILSDTLMFRSPTCTMLDRAAAEALSAIAGIDCQSFGIEMFTAGSNLKDKTPEEIFYQDYKKFEFGDVTFGVGQINSMSGSELDELERRLRPYLEKSCREHGLSMMFFMLT
;
A
#
# COMPACT_ATOMS: atom_id res chain seq x y z
N ASN A 1 53.16 38.63 -24.55
CA ASN A 1 53.44 37.23 -24.16
C ASN A 1 53.75 37.18 -22.66
N ASN A 2 52.79 36.69 -21.87
CA ASN A 2 52.99 36.43 -20.43
C ASN A 2 53.67 35.04 -20.28
N CYS A 3 54.99 35.02 -20.47
CA CYS A 3 55.77 33.81 -20.21
C CYS A 3 56.58 34.01 -18.93
N ALA A 4 56.46 33.05 -18.03
CA ALA A 4 57.34 32.95 -16.86
C ALA A 4 58.56 32.06 -17.22
N VAL A 5 59.75 32.48 -16.82
CA VAL A 5 60.96 31.71 -16.99
C VAL A 5 61.35 31.10 -15.65
N LEU A 6 61.46 29.78 -15.60
CA LEU A 6 61.85 29.03 -14.43
C LEU A 6 63.21 28.39 -14.65
N THR A 7 64.19 28.66 -13.78
CA THR A 7 65.52 28.00 -13.76
C THR A 7 65.51 26.96 -12.64
N THR A 8 65.81 25.72 -12.96
CA THR A 8 65.78 24.62 -12.00
C THR A 8 66.84 23.58 -12.32
N PRO A 9 67.45 22.91 -11.33
CA PRO A 9 68.35 21.79 -11.54
C PRO A 9 67.64 20.45 -11.85
N LEU A 10 66.30 20.46 -11.88
CA LEU A 10 65.51 19.28 -12.14
C LEU A 10 65.43 18.99 -13.65
N ASP A 11 65.32 17.71 -14.02
CA ASP A 11 65.09 17.28 -15.39
C ASP A 11 63.68 17.68 -15.86
N THR A 12 63.52 17.70 -17.18
CA THR A 12 62.25 18.14 -17.81
C THR A 12 61.03 17.31 -17.38
N TYR A 13 61.18 15.99 -17.18
CA TYR A 13 60.10 15.12 -16.74
C TYR A 13 59.65 15.47 -15.33
N THR A 14 60.62 15.64 -14.40
CA THR A 14 60.34 16.02 -13.02
C THR A 14 59.65 17.38 -12.94
N VAL A 15 60.07 18.35 -13.77
CA VAL A 15 59.45 19.68 -13.83
C VAL A 15 58.01 19.57 -14.35
N ALA A 16 57.79 18.86 -15.45
CA ALA A 16 56.47 18.66 -15.99
C ALA A 16 55.52 17.98 -15.01
N HIS A 17 56.00 16.94 -14.30
CA HIS A 17 55.25 16.23 -13.29
C HIS A 17 54.90 17.14 -12.09
N ARG A 18 55.81 17.95 -11.62
CA ARG A 18 55.58 18.94 -10.55
C ARG A 18 54.58 20.00 -10.96
N ILE A 19 54.67 20.52 -12.19
CA ILE A 19 53.68 21.47 -12.74
C ILE A 19 52.31 20.83 -12.75
N SER A 20 52.17 19.58 -13.23
CA SER A 20 50.89 18.87 -13.21
C SER A 20 50.32 18.68 -11.79
N GLN A 21 51.19 18.39 -10.81
CA GLN A 21 50.78 18.27 -9.40
C GLN A 21 50.36 19.60 -8.76
N CYS A 22 50.83 20.73 -9.29
CA CYS A 22 50.49 22.08 -8.82
C CYS A 22 49.22 22.63 -9.48
N MET A 23 48.63 21.92 -10.44
CA MET A 23 47.40 22.38 -11.09
C MET A 23 46.22 22.32 -10.11
N PRO A 24 45.47 23.42 -9.97
CA PRO A 24 44.32 23.44 -9.07
C PRO A 24 43.21 22.53 -9.58
N VAL A 25 42.43 21.97 -8.67
CA VAL A 25 41.28 21.10 -8.98
C VAL A 25 40.33 21.73 -10.01
N LYS A 26 40.22 23.07 -10.04
CA LYS A 26 39.43 23.82 -11.01
C LYS A 26 39.76 23.49 -12.47
N ALA A 27 41.01 23.10 -12.77
CA ALA A 27 41.45 22.73 -14.11
C ALA A 27 40.90 21.38 -14.58
N PHE A 28 40.52 20.51 -13.65
CA PHE A 28 40.07 19.14 -13.91
C PHE A 28 38.60 18.88 -13.52
N MET A 29 38.03 19.76 -12.69
CA MET A 29 36.67 19.55 -12.23
C MET A 29 35.68 19.69 -13.39
N ARG A 30 34.69 18.83 -13.40
CA ARG A 30 33.57 18.87 -14.33
C ARG A 30 32.59 19.95 -13.86
N THR A 31 32.22 20.88 -14.75
CA THR A 31 31.33 22.01 -14.44
C THR A 31 30.08 22.05 -15.33
N LYS A 32 30.07 21.23 -16.38
CA LYS A 32 28.97 21.14 -17.34
C LYS A 32 28.40 19.73 -17.34
N ASP A 33 27.12 19.64 -17.66
CA ASP A 33 26.38 18.36 -17.75
C ASP A 33 26.50 17.50 -16.47
N LEU A 34 26.45 18.15 -15.32
CA LEU A 34 26.42 17.47 -14.05
C LEU A 34 25.04 16.84 -13.84
N VAL A 35 25.00 15.54 -13.66
CA VAL A 35 23.79 14.86 -13.19
C VAL A 35 23.75 15.02 -11.68
N THR A 36 22.69 15.65 -11.18
CA THR A 36 22.45 15.90 -9.76
C THR A 36 21.10 15.30 -9.35
N PHE A 37 20.98 14.95 -8.09
CA PHE A 37 19.72 14.49 -7.50
C PHE A 37 19.28 15.40 -6.36
N THR A 38 18.02 15.26 -5.96
CA THR A 38 17.48 15.95 -4.78
C THR A 38 17.21 14.97 -3.65
N PRO A 39 17.13 15.42 -2.38
CA PRO A 39 16.81 14.54 -1.26
C PRO A 39 15.45 13.86 -1.35
N SER A 40 14.55 14.36 -2.19
CA SER A 40 13.20 13.84 -2.41
C SER A 40 13.09 12.88 -3.59
N ASP A 41 14.16 12.69 -4.37
CA ASP A 41 14.13 11.75 -5.50
C ASP A 41 14.05 10.31 -5.02
N TYR A 42 13.20 9.53 -5.65
CA TYR A 42 13.04 8.12 -5.33
C TYR A 42 14.18 7.27 -5.87
N THR A 43 14.57 6.26 -5.11
CA THR A 43 15.71 5.40 -5.44
C THR A 43 15.60 4.70 -6.78
N ASP A 44 14.39 4.34 -7.22
CA ASP A 44 14.19 3.68 -8.51
C ASP A 44 14.41 4.62 -9.69
N ALA A 45 13.94 5.87 -9.59
CA ALA A 45 14.19 6.88 -10.62
C ALA A 45 15.68 7.20 -10.79
N ILE A 46 16.43 7.31 -9.68
CA ILE A 46 17.88 7.57 -9.74
C ILE A 46 18.69 6.36 -10.20
N LYS A 47 18.20 5.14 -9.94
CA LYS A 47 18.83 3.88 -10.33
C LYS A 47 19.01 3.79 -11.86
N ASP A 48 17.95 4.06 -12.62
CA ASP A 48 17.98 4.06 -14.09
C ASP A 48 18.96 5.10 -14.62
N THR A 49 18.93 6.31 -14.07
CA THR A 49 19.87 7.37 -14.45
C THR A 49 21.31 6.97 -14.15
N MET A 50 21.57 6.38 -12.99
CA MET A 50 22.90 5.90 -12.63
C MET A 50 23.39 4.76 -13.50
N GLN A 51 22.52 3.84 -13.93
CA GLN A 51 22.87 2.72 -14.81
C GLN A 51 23.29 3.20 -16.19
N ASN A 52 22.63 4.22 -16.72
CA ASN A 52 22.84 4.73 -18.07
C ASN A 52 23.99 5.77 -18.18
N THR A 53 24.63 6.11 -17.06
CA THR A 53 25.77 7.05 -17.05
C THR A 53 27.06 6.37 -16.66
N ARG A 54 28.21 6.91 -17.13
CA ARG A 54 29.55 6.45 -16.69
C ARG A 54 30.02 7.09 -15.38
N ILE A 55 29.20 7.95 -14.80
CA ILE A 55 29.52 8.64 -13.53
C ILE A 55 29.27 7.66 -12.37
N ARG A 56 30.12 7.72 -11.34
CA ARG A 56 30.01 6.85 -10.16
C ARG A 56 29.36 7.54 -8.97
N ASP A 57 29.63 8.84 -8.83
CA ASP A 57 29.26 9.66 -7.68
C ASP A 57 28.47 10.88 -8.16
N PHE A 58 27.33 11.13 -7.57
CA PHE A 58 26.38 12.14 -8.00
C PHE A 58 26.13 13.12 -6.85
N PRO A 59 26.29 14.44 -7.08
CA PRO A 59 25.94 15.45 -6.10
C PRO A 59 24.43 15.45 -5.82
N VAL A 60 24.08 15.62 -4.56
CA VAL A 60 22.70 15.85 -4.12
C VAL A 60 22.59 17.34 -3.74
N ILE A 61 21.62 18.01 -4.35
CA ILE A 61 21.38 19.44 -4.16
C ILE A 61 19.95 19.66 -3.63
N ASP A 62 19.76 20.68 -2.80
CA ASP A 62 18.44 21.09 -2.37
C ASP A 62 17.70 21.91 -3.46
N LYS A 63 16.46 22.28 -3.20
CA LYS A 63 15.65 23.11 -4.09
C LYS A 63 16.21 24.52 -4.36
N ASN A 64 17.19 24.95 -3.59
CA ASN A 64 17.88 26.22 -3.79
C ASN A 64 19.21 26.05 -4.57
N GLY A 65 19.49 24.84 -5.04
CA GLY A 65 20.75 24.52 -5.73
C GLY A 65 21.94 24.36 -4.80
N LYS A 66 21.74 24.33 -3.47
CA LYS A 66 22.82 24.14 -2.50
C LYS A 66 23.17 22.67 -2.38
N TYR A 67 24.47 22.36 -2.40
CA TYR A 67 24.98 21.02 -2.15
C TYR A 67 24.64 20.55 -0.73
N VAL A 68 24.04 19.37 -0.61
CA VAL A 68 23.63 18.77 0.66
C VAL A 68 24.26 17.39 0.89
N GLY A 69 24.81 16.77 -0.15
CA GLY A 69 25.46 15.48 0.00
C GLY A 69 25.83 14.83 -1.33
N MET A 70 26.24 13.58 -1.27
CA MET A 70 26.65 12.78 -2.42
C MET A 70 26.01 11.40 -2.35
N ILE A 71 25.59 10.88 -3.48
CA ILE A 71 25.09 9.51 -3.59
C ILE A 71 25.85 8.78 -4.69
N SER A 72 26.16 7.51 -4.45
CA SER A 72 26.87 6.65 -5.38
C SER A 72 26.07 5.37 -5.64
N ARG A 73 26.41 4.64 -6.71
CA ARG A 73 25.84 3.31 -6.96
C ARG A 73 26.04 2.35 -5.79
N ARG A 74 27.15 2.48 -5.06
CA ARG A 74 27.44 1.65 -3.89
C ARG A 74 26.43 1.87 -2.77
N ASN A 75 25.94 3.10 -2.59
CA ASN A 75 24.93 3.39 -1.59
C ASN A 75 23.62 2.66 -1.90
N LEU A 76 23.26 2.51 -3.19
CA LEU A 76 22.06 1.79 -3.61
C LEU A 76 22.15 0.27 -3.38
N LEU A 77 23.35 -0.31 -3.42
CA LEU A 77 23.56 -1.73 -3.14
C LEU A 77 23.34 -2.08 -1.67
N GLY A 78 23.47 -1.10 -0.77
CA GLY A 78 23.31 -1.28 0.67
C GLY A 78 21.92 -0.91 1.21
N ILE A 79 20.93 -0.66 0.35
CA ILE A 79 19.57 -0.35 0.79
C ILE A 79 18.97 -1.59 1.44
N ARG A 80 18.71 -1.49 2.73
CA ARG A 80 17.94 -2.53 3.44
C ARG A 80 16.50 -2.44 2.99
N LYS A 81 15.95 -3.58 2.58
CA LYS A 81 14.51 -3.70 2.34
C LYS A 81 13.76 -3.35 3.61
N ARG A 82 12.63 -2.69 3.49
CA ARG A 82 11.73 -2.47 4.63
C ARG A 82 11.08 -3.79 4.99
N SER A 83 11.14 -4.15 6.27
CA SER A 83 10.43 -5.33 6.78
C SER A 83 8.95 -4.98 6.98
N VAL A 84 8.07 -5.87 6.55
CA VAL A 84 6.61 -5.71 6.61
C VAL A 84 5.96 -6.98 7.13
N ILE A 85 4.82 -6.81 7.79
CA ILE A 85 3.89 -7.89 8.14
C ILE A 85 2.63 -7.63 7.33
N LEU A 86 2.18 -8.64 6.58
CA LEU A 86 0.92 -8.57 5.83
C LEU A 86 -0.21 -9.11 6.73
N VAL A 87 -1.26 -8.33 6.82
CA VAL A 87 -2.45 -8.68 7.59
C VAL A 87 -3.67 -8.54 6.69
N ASP A 88 -4.53 -9.56 6.69
CA ASP A 88 -5.79 -9.60 5.95
C ASP A 88 -5.65 -9.65 4.42
N HIS A 89 -4.49 -10.00 3.93
CA HIS A 89 -4.26 -10.29 2.51
C HIS A 89 -2.95 -11.06 2.30
N ASN A 90 -2.92 -11.88 1.25
CA ASN A 90 -1.75 -12.64 0.81
C ASN A 90 -1.59 -12.63 -0.72
N GLU A 91 -2.19 -11.67 -1.40
CA GLU A 91 -2.08 -11.47 -2.84
C GLU A 91 -1.36 -10.15 -3.17
N ARG A 92 -0.46 -10.18 -4.15
CA ARG A 92 0.29 -8.99 -4.59
C ARG A 92 -0.63 -7.86 -5.08
N SER A 93 -1.73 -8.21 -5.73
CA SER A 93 -2.73 -7.26 -6.23
C SER A 93 -3.45 -6.46 -5.15
N GLN A 94 -3.45 -6.98 -3.92
CA GLN A 94 -4.07 -6.34 -2.75
C GLN A 94 -3.06 -5.62 -1.87
N ALA A 95 -1.76 -5.88 -2.07
CA ALA A 95 -0.70 -5.25 -1.31
C ALA A 95 -0.39 -3.82 -1.82
N VAL A 96 0.33 -3.08 -1.01
CA VAL A 96 0.83 -1.75 -1.41
C VAL A 96 1.77 -1.85 -2.61
N GLU A 97 1.82 -0.80 -3.40
CA GLU A 97 2.77 -0.70 -4.51
C GLU A 97 4.21 -0.94 -4.05
N ASN A 98 4.99 -1.61 -4.89
CA ASN A 98 6.38 -1.97 -4.62
C ASN A 98 6.59 -2.95 -3.45
N ILE A 99 5.61 -3.78 -3.11
CA ILE A 99 5.74 -4.82 -2.07
C ILE A 99 6.90 -5.80 -2.37
N GLU A 100 7.28 -5.99 -3.62
CA GLU A 100 8.43 -6.81 -4.05
C GLU A 100 9.78 -6.26 -3.56
N ASN A 101 9.83 -4.98 -3.25
CA ASN A 101 11.00 -4.32 -2.69
C ASN A 101 11.04 -4.38 -1.15
N ALA A 102 10.02 -4.94 -0.52
CA ALA A 102 9.97 -5.18 0.92
C ALA A 102 10.50 -6.57 1.30
N GLU A 103 10.81 -6.75 2.56
CA GLU A 103 11.07 -8.03 3.20
C GLU A 103 9.84 -8.43 4.00
N ILE A 104 9.11 -9.42 3.53
CA ILE A 104 7.92 -9.91 4.23
C ILE A 104 8.40 -10.80 5.36
N LEU A 105 8.07 -10.45 6.61
CA LEU A 105 8.40 -11.22 7.81
C LEU A 105 7.31 -12.21 8.18
N GLU A 106 6.05 -11.73 8.12
CA GLU A 106 4.89 -12.52 8.54
C GLU A 106 3.70 -12.23 7.61
N ILE A 107 2.85 -13.24 7.44
CA ILE A 107 1.54 -13.14 6.78
C ILE A 107 0.50 -13.73 7.71
N ILE A 108 -0.52 -12.95 8.06
CA ILE A 108 -1.64 -13.36 8.91
C ILE A 108 -2.92 -13.08 8.14
N ASP A 109 -3.66 -14.13 7.78
CA ASP A 109 -4.78 -13.99 6.83
C ASP A 109 -5.83 -15.08 7.04
N HIS A 110 -7.03 -14.87 6.52
CA HIS A 110 -8.15 -15.82 6.52
C HIS A 110 -8.67 -16.10 5.10
N HIS A 111 -8.14 -15.45 4.08
CA HIS A 111 -8.53 -15.65 2.69
C HIS A 111 -7.89 -16.91 2.08
N ARG A 112 -8.32 -17.25 0.88
CA ARG A 112 -7.64 -18.27 0.07
C ARG A 112 -6.17 -17.88 -0.14
N ILE A 113 -5.32 -18.88 -0.26
CA ILE A 113 -3.89 -18.63 -0.55
C ILE A 113 -3.76 -18.10 -1.98
N GLY A 114 -3.17 -16.92 -2.09
CA GLY A 114 -2.91 -16.24 -3.35
C GLY A 114 -1.55 -16.59 -3.95
N SER A 115 -1.03 -15.68 -4.78
CA SER A 115 0.19 -15.85 -5.57
C SER A 115 1.40 -15.07 -5.05
N LEU A 116 1.42 -14.73 -3.76
CA LEU A 116 2.54 -13.99 -3.18
C LEU A 116 3.76 -14.91 -3.00
N GLU A 117 4.89 -14.51 -3.59
CA GLU A 117 6.17 -15.20 -3.47
C GLU A 117 7.08 -14.46 -2.50
N THR A 118 7.81 -15.19 -1.67
CA THR A 118 8.80 -14.64 -0.73
C THR A 118 10.18 -15.20 -1.01
N MET A 119 11.22 -14.38 -0.82
CA MET A 119 12.62 -14.78 -1.06
C MET A 119 13.20 -15.60 0.11
N ALA A 120 12.59 -15.56 1.26
CA ALA A 120 13.02 -16.27 2.47
C ALA A 120 11.81 -16.94 3.14
N PRO A 121 12.03 -17.93 4.02
CA PRO A 121 10.97 -18.48 4.85
C PRO A 121 10.31 -17.40 5.69
N VAL A 122 8.97 -17.39 5.73
CA VAL A 122 8.16 -16.45 6.49
C VAL A 122 7.25 -17.17 7.46
N TYR A 123 6.86 -16.51 8.54
CA TYR A 123 5.77 -17.00 9.36
C TYR A 123 4.47 -16.76 8.62
N PHE A 124 3.76 -17.84 8.28
CA PHE A 124 2.49 -17.78 7.56
C PHE A 124 1.40 -18.44 8.38
N ARG A 125 0.43 -17.65 8.84
CA ARG A 125 -0.74 -18.12 9.57
C ARG A 125 -2.00 -17.78 8.79
N ASN A 126 -2.61 -18.81 8.25
CA ASN A 126 -3.88 -18.72 7.53
C ASN A 126 -4.86 -19.70 8.17
N GLU A 127 -6.04 -19.21 8.56
CA GLU A 127 -7.07 -20.01 9.20
C GLU A 127 -8.43 -19.77 8.53
N PRO A 128 -9.26 -20.82 8.35
CA PRO A 128 -10.59 -20.69 7.73
C PRO A 128 -11.61 -20.15 8.73
N VAL A 129 -11.47 -18.88 9.10
CA VAL A 129 -12.36 -18.12 9.99
C VAL A 129 -13.01 -16.96 9.22
N GLY A 130 -13.98 -16.31 9.82
CA GLY A 130 -14.72 -15.22 9.17
C GLY A 130 -13.98 -13.89 9.12
N CYS A 131 -12.93 -13.71 9.92
CA CYS A 131 -12.17 -12.45 9.99
C CYS A 131 -10.75 -12.67 10.51
N THR A 132 -9.78 -11.99 9.93
CA THR A 132 -8.38 -12.02 10.42
C THR A 132 -8.25 -11.52 11.87
N ALA A 133 -9.12 -10.63 12.34
CA ALA A 133 -9.11 -10.18 13.73
C ALA A 133 -9.33 -11.33 14.73
N THR A 134 -10.05 -12.40 14.35
CA THR A 134 -10.19 -13.61 15.15
C THR A 134 -8.84 -14.31 15.34
N ILE A 135 -8.02 -14.37 14.29
CA ILE A 135 -6.66 -14.93 14.35
C ILE A 135 -5.76 -14.08 15.25
N ILE A 136 -5.83 -12.75 15.10
CA ILE A 136 -5.07 -11.80 15.93
C ILE A 136 -5.43 -11.98 17.40
N TYR A 137 -6.72 -12.10 17.73
CA TYR A 137 -7.14 -12.37 19.10
C TYR A 137 -6.60 -13.71 19.63
N SER A 138 -6.59 -14.74 18.79
CA SER A 138 -5.99 -16.04 19.14
C SER A 138 -4.49 -15.91 19.45
N ILE A 139 -3.76 -15.12 18.66
CA ILE A 139 -2.33 -14.83 18.90
C ILE A 139 -2.12 -14.13 20.25
N TYR A 140 -2.98 -13.15 20.61
CA TYR A 140 -2.93 -12.50 21.93
C TYR A 140 -3.05 -13.53 23.06
N LYS A 141 -4.01 -14.47 22.93
CA LYS A 141 -4.23 -15.54 23.93
C LYS A 141 -3.05 -16.50 24.01
N GLU A 142 -2.54 -16.97 22.88
CA GLU A 142 -1.40 -17.89 22.79
C GLU A 142 -0.13 -17.31 23.41
N LYS A 143 0.10 -16.03 23.20
CA LYS A 143 1.24 -15.32 23.78
C LYS A 143 1.02 -14.83 25.21
N GLY A 144 -0.17 -15.02 25.76
CA GLY A 144 -0.51 -14.57 27.12
C GLY A 144 -0.57 -13.05 27.29
N PHE A 145 -0.71 -12.30 26.21
CA PHE A 145 -0.85 -10.84 26.28
C PHE A 145 -2.30 -10.42 26.56
N LYS A 146 -2.45 -9.39 27.37
CA LYS A 146 -3.77 -8.76 27.58
C LYS A 146 -4.10 -7.86 26.41
N VAL A 147 -5.31 -7.97 25.89
CA VAL A 147 -5.82 -7.05 24.85
C VAL A 147 -6.25 -5.77 25.51
N PRO A 148 -5.72 -4.60 25.14
CA PRO A 148 -6.22 -3.31 25.62
C PRO A 148 -7.67 -3.08 25.19
N PRO A 149 -8.53 -2.43 25.99
CA PRO A 149 -9.95 -2.23 25.66
C PRO A 149 -10.20 -1.56 24.29
N GLN A 150 -9.39 -0.56 23.92
CA GLN A 150 -9.50 0.12 22.63
C GLN A 150 -9.19 -0.84 21.47
N ILE A 151 -8.15 -1.69 21.61
CA ILE A 151 -7.81 -2.70 20.61
C ILE A 151 -8.89 -3.79 20.56
N ALA A 152 -9.43 -4.18 21.70
CA ALA A 152 -10.54 -5.14 21.74
C ALA A 152 -11.77 -4.61 21.00
N GLY A 153 -12.10 -3.34 21.17
CA GLY A 153 -13.19 -2.69 20.40
C GLY A 153 -12.94 -2.72 18.89
N LEU A 154 -11.73 -2.39 18.45
CA LEU A 154 -11.37 -2.42 17.02
C LEU A 154 -11.40 -3.84 16.43
N LEU A 155 -10.86 -4.83 17.15
CA LEU A 155 -10.90 -6.23 16.70
C LEU A 155 -12.34 -6.76 16.66
N CYS A 156 -13.16 -6.42 17.65
CA CYS A 156 -14.59 -6.75 17.66
C CYS A 156 -15.32 -6.12 16.46
N SER A 157 -15.05 -4.84 16.17
CA SER A 157 -15.61 -4.13 15.02
C SER A 157 -15.29 -4.85 13.70
N ALA A 158 -14.04 -5.27 13.52
CA ALA A 158 -13.60 -5.99 12.31
C ALA A 158 -14.35 -7.33 12.17
N ILE A 159 -14.48 -8.11 13.26
CA ILE A 159 -15.24 -9.37 13.24
C ILE A 159 -16.71 -9.12 12.88
N LEU A 160 -17.35 -8.13 13.49
CA LEU A 160 -18.76 -7.79 13.19
C LEU A 160 -18.94 -7.36 11.75
N SER A 161 -17.98 -6.59 11.20
CA SER A 161 -17.97 -6.15 9.80
C SER A 161 -17.89 -7.31 8.83
N ASP A 162 -16.83 -8.11 8.91
CA ASP A 162 -16.54 -9.18 7.95
C ASP A 162 -17.56 -10.32 8.02
N THR A 163 -18.10 -10.56 9.22
CA THR A 163 -19.13 -11.60 9.42
C THR A 163 -20.54 -11.09 9.23
N LEU A 164 -20.76 -9.83 8.85
CA LEU A 164 -22.07 -9.19 8.74
C LEU A 164 -22.93 -9.44 10.00
N MET A 165 -22.36 -9.10 11.17
CA MET A 165 -22.99 -9.42 12.47
C MET A 165 -23.36 -10.91 12.58
N PHE A 166 -22.40 -11.78 12.25
CA PHE A 166 -22.52 -13.23 12.30
C PHE A 166 -23.51 -13.87 11.31
N ARG A 167 -23.96 -13.15 10.30
CA ARG A 167 -24.86 -13.64 9.25
C ARG A 167 -24.13 -14.21 8.04
N SER A 168 -22.86 -13.84 7.84
CA SER A 168 -22.05 -14.36 6.73
C SER A 168 -21.91 -15.88 6.81
N PRO A 169 -21.98 -16.61 5.69
CA PRO A 169 -21.72 -18.05 5.65
C PRO A 169 -20.26 -18.40 6.02
N THR A 170 -19.35 -17.43 5.97
CA THR A 170 -17.96 -17.58 6.37
C THR A 170 -17.77 -17.50 7.89
N CYS A 171 -18.77 -17.00 8.65
CA CYS A 171 -18.70 -16.86 10.08
C CYS A 171 -18.60 -18.21 10.79
N THR A 172 -17.60 -18.37 11.64
CA THR A 172 -17.37 -19.58 12.42
C THR A 172 -17.74 -19.41 13.91
N MET A 173 -17.73 -20.49 14.64
CA MET A 173 -17.88 -20.45 16.10
C MET A 173 -16.73 -19.73 16.80
N LEU A 174 -15.53 -19.74 16.18
CA LEU A 174 -14.36 -19.02 16.71
C LEU A 174 -14.56 -17.50 16.61
N ASP A 175 -15.15 -17.02 15.52
CA ASP A 175 -15.46 -15.60 15.35
C ASP A 175 -16.46 -15.11 16.40
N ARG A 176 -17.51 -15.88 16.65
CA ARG A 176 -18.51 -15.57 17.68
C ARG A 176 -17.89 -15.52 19.08
N ALA A 177 -17.11 -16.53 19.44
CA ALA A 177 -16.45 -16.59 20.73
C ALA A 177 -15.40 -15.47 20.92
N ALA A 178 -14.67 -15.13 19.84
CA ALA A 178 -13.73 -14.03 19.85
C ALA A 178 -14.43 -12.67 20.04
N ALA A 179 -15.51 -12.42 19.27
CA ALA A 179 -16.29 -11.19 19.38
C ALA A 179 -16.92 -11.02 20.77
N GLU A 180 -17.49 -12.08 21.35
CA GLU A 180 -18.04 -12.07 22.71
C GLU A 180 -16.97 -11.71 23.75
N ALA A 181 -15.81 -12.36 23.69
CA ALA A 181 -14.72 -12.06 24.63
C ALA A 181 -14.18 -10.63 24.45
N LEU A 182 -14.00 -10.18 23.19
CA LEU A 182 -13.50 -8.85 22.87
C LEU A 182 -14.49 -7.75 23.26
N SER A 183 -15.80 -7.96 23.07
CA SER A 183 -16.84 -7.02 23.46
C SER A 183 -16.90 -6.85 24.97
N ALA A 184 -16.73 -7.93 25.73
CA ALA A 184 -16.63 -7.88 27.20
C ALA A 184 -15.41 -7.07 27.68
N ILE A 185 -14.25 -7.21 27.01
CA ILE A 185 -13.04 -6.43 27.31
C ILE A 185 -13.23 -4.95 26.96
N ALA A 186 -13.89 -4.67 25.84
CA ALA A 186 -14.13 -3.30 25.37
C ALA A 186 -15.28 -2.60 26.10
N GLY A 187 -16.15 -3.34 26.82
CA GLY A 187 -17.33 -2.81 27.46
C GLY A 187 -18.43 -2.40 26.48
N ILE A 188 -18.55 -3.08 25.34
CA ILE A 188 -19.57 -2.82 24.31
C ILE A 188 -20.53 -4.01 24.17
N ASP A 189 -21.74 -3.73 23.68
CA ASP A 189 -22.67 -4.78 23.27
C ASP A 189 -22.58 -5.00 21.75
N CYS A 190 -22.32 -6.22 21.32
CA CYS A 190 -22.10 -6.54 19.90
C CYS A 190 -23.30 -6.16 19.02
N GLN A 191 -24.55 -6.32 19.53
CA GLN A 191 -25.75 -6.09 18.75
C GLN A 191 -25.97 -4.59 18.49
N SER A 192 -26.02 -3.79 19.57
CA SER A 192 -26.23 -2.34 19.46
C SER A 192 -25.08 -1.64 18.74
N PHE A 193 -23.85 -2.01 19.09
CA PHE A 193 -22.66 -1.44 18.47
C PHE A 193 -22.56 -1.78 16.99
N GLY A 194 -22.84 -3.03 16.60
CA GLY A 194 -22.85 -3.45 15.21
C GLY A 194 -23.88 -2.67 14.37
N ILE A 195 -25.10 -2.49 14.89
CA ILE A 195 -26.11 -1.68 14.21
C ILE A 195 -25.67 -0.22 14.05
N GLU A 196 -25.09 0.38 15.08
CA GLU A 196 -24.56 1.74 15.04
C GLU A 196 -23.44 1.85 13.97
N MET A 197 -22.47 0.92 13.99
CA MET A 197 -21.37 0.88 13.04
C MET A 197 -21.85 0.78 11.58
N PHE A 198 -22.75 -0.15 11.28
CA PHE A 198 -23.30 -0.30 9.94
C PHE A 198 -24.13 0.91 9.52
N THR A 199 -24.92 1.48 10.44
CA THR A 199 -25.72 2.69 10.17
C THR A 199 -24.82 3.89 9.87
N ALA A 200 -23.72 4.05 10.62
CA ALA A 200 -22.75 5.13 10.39
C ALA A 200 -22.00 4.94 9.06
N GLY A 201 -21.69 3.68 8.70
CA GLY A 201 -21.03 3.34 7.42
C GLY A 201 -21.92 3.47 6.20
N SER A 202 -23.25 3.34 6.39
CA SER A 202 -24.21 3.33 5.29
C SER A 202 -24.65 4.71 4.83
N ASN A 203 -24.03 5.84 5.19
CA ASN A 203 -24.50 7.19 4.86
C ASN A 203 -24.88 7.36 3.37
N LEU A 204 -26.01 6.72 2.98
CA LEU A 204 -26.49 6.61 1.59
C LEU A 204 -27.46 7.74 1.24
N LYS A 205 -27.95 8.47 2.25
CA LYS A 205 -28.95 9.52 2.05
C LYS A 205 -28.40 10.69 1.25
N ASP A 206 -27.15 11.04 1.49
CA ASP A 206 -26.49 12.19 0.86
C ASP A 206 -25.77 11.83 -0.45
N LYS A 207 -25.70 10.54 -0.81
CA LYS A 207 -25.05 10.07 -2.03
C LYS A 207 -26.01 10.04 -3.21
N THR A 208 -25.50 10.36 -4.39
CA THR A 208 -26.20 10.20 -5.66
C THR A 208 -26.37 8.72 -6.01
N PRO A 209 -27.35 8.33 -6.85
CA PRO A 209 -27.47 6.96 -7.33
C PRO A 209 -26.20 6.42 -8.01
N GLU A 210 -25.45 7.27 -8.69
CA GLU A 210 -24.20 6.94 -9.33
C GLU A 210 -23.10 6.61 -8.29
N GLU A 211 -22.92 7.46 -7.29
CA GLU A 211 -21.95 7.24 -6.21
C GLU A 211 -22.27 5.97 -5.41
N ILE A 212 -23.55 5.65 -5.21
CA ILE A 212 -24.00 4.43 -4.55
C ILE A 212 -23.66 3.20 -5.41
N PHE A 213 -23.93 3.27 -6.71
CA PHE A 213 -23.72 2.15 -7.62
C PHE A 213 -22.25 1.79 -7.75
N TYR A 214 -21.37 2.79 -7.87
CA TYR A 214 -19.93 2.58 -8.05
C TYR A 214 -19.16 2.42 -6.74
N GLN A 215 -19.78 2.41 -5.58
CA GLN A 215 -19.13 2.24 -4.29
C GLN A 215 -18.48 0.86 -4.15
N ASP A 216 -19.17 -0.20 -4.58
CA ASP A 216 -18.62 -1.56 -4.76
C ASP A 216 -19.10 -2.09 -6.09
N TYR A 217 -18.37 -1.75 -7.15
CA TYR A 217 -18.71 -2.08 -8.53
C TYR A 217 -17.67 -3.01 -9.13
N LYS A 218 -18.17 -4.04 -9.81
CA LYS A 218 -17.33 -4.97 -10.59
C LYS A 218 -17.89 -5.14 -11.98
N LYS A 219 -17.02 -5.08 -12.98
CA LYS A 219 -17.35 -5.35 -14.37
C LYS A 219 -16.95 -6.79 -14.72
N PHE A 220 -17.82 -7.49 -15.39
CA PHE A 220 -17.62 -8.86 -15.83
C PHE A 220 -17.81 -8.94 -17.35
N GLU A 221 -16.99 -9.77 -17.99
CA GLU A 221 -17.05 -10.07 -19.41
C GLU A 221 -17.21 -11.57 -19.61
N PHE A 222 -18.21 -11.98 -20.35
CA PHE A 222 -18.49 -13.37 -20.63
C PHE A 222 -18.88 -13.54 -22.11
N GLY A 223 -17.91 -13.96 -22.93
CA GLY A 223 -18.04 -13.94 -24.39
C GLY A 223 -18.31 -12.51 -24.89
N ASP A 224 -19.36 -12.33 -25.64
CA ASP A 224 -19.78 -11.03 -26.19
C ASP A 224 -20.66 -10.21 -25.22
N VAL A 225 -20.89 -10.71 -24.02
CA VAL A 225 -21.75 -10.06 -23.02
C VAL A 225 -20.90 -9.39 -21.97
N THR A 226 -21.09 -8.09 -21.81
CA THR A 226 -20.47 -7.31 -20.72
C THR A 226 -21.55 -6.84 -19.76
N PHE A 227 -21.36 -7.11 -18.47
CA PHE A 227 -22.28 -6.66 -17.43
C PHE A 227 -21.57 -6.08 -16.23
N GLY A 228 -22.24 -5.15 -15.56
CA GLY A 228 -21.77 -4.51 -14.34
C GLY A 228 -22.60 -4.95 -13.14
N VAL A 229 -21.95 -5.19 -12.02
CA VAL A 229 -22.59 -5.52 -10.75
C VAL A 229 -22.13 -4.54 -9.70
N GLY A 230 -23.07 -3.79 -9.14
CA GLY A 230 -22.89 -3.01 -7.93
C GLY A 230 -23.49 -3.77 -6.73
N GLN A 231 -22.91 -3.58 -5.57
CA GLN A 231 -23.41 -4.20 -4.33
C GLN A 231 -23.41 -3.19 -3.19
N ILE A 232 -24.41 -3.32 -2.32
CA ILE A 232 -24.45 -2.62 -1.04
C ILE A 232 -25.13 -3.49 0.01
N ASN A 233 -24.67 -3.34 1.24
CA ASN A 233 -25.24 -4.00 2.40
C ASN A 233 -25.96 -2.94 3.26
N SER A 234 -27.20 -3.21 3.67
CA SER A 234 -27.91 -2.40 4.64
C SER A 234 -28.57 -3.29 5.70
N MET A 235 -28.58 -2.79 6.92
CA MET A 235 -29.23 -3.46 8.06
C MET A 235 -30.70 -3.07 8.20
N SER A 236 -31.22 -2.17 7.36
CA SER A 236 -32.58 -1.65 7.42
C SER A 236 -33.36 -1.99 6.16
N GLY A 237 -34.43 -2.78 6.30
CA GLY A 237 -35.32 -3.10 5.16
C GLY A 237 -35.96 -1.86 4.52
N SER A 238 -36.31 -0.85 5.31
CA SER A 238 -36.85 0.42 4.79
C SER A 238 -35.82 1.23 4.00
N GLU A 239 -34.53 1.14 4.35
CA GLU A 239 -33.44 1.75 3.58
C GLU A 239 -33.26 1.01 2.24
N LEU A 240 -33.35 -0.31 2.24
CA LEU A 240 -33.25 -1.11 1.02
C LEU A 240 -34.40 -0.77 0.03
N ASP A 241 -35.64 -0.61 0.51
CA ASP A 241 -36.77 -0.22 -0.31
C ASP A 241 -36.62 1.19 -0.90
N GLU A 242 -36.01 2.10 -0.17
CA GLU A 242 -35.72 3.45 -0.66
C GLU A 242 -34.60 3.42 -1.70
N LEU A 243 -33.55 2.66 -1.47
CA LEU A 243 -32.44 2.49 -2.41
C LEU A 243 -32.93 1.88 -3.72
N GLU A 244 -33.76 0.86 -3.67
CA GLU A 244 -34.36 0.28 -4.88
C GLU A 244 -35.08 1.34 -5.72
N ARG A 245 -35.93 2.16 -5.10
CA ARG A 245 -36.66 3.24 -5.78
C ARG A 245 -35.72 4.30 -6.40
N ARG A 246 -34.62 4.62 -5.75
CA ARG A 246 -33.63 5.60 -6.25
C ARG A 246 -32.74 5.04 -7.34
N LEU A 247 -32.30 3.79 -7.23
CA LEU A 247 -31.36 3.17 -8.15
C LEU A 247 -31.97 2.62 -9.42
N ARG A 248 -33.21 2.11 -9.39
CA ARG A 248 -33.88 1.52 -10.56
C ARG A 248 -33.86 2.44 -11.79
N PRO A 249 -34.29 3.72 -11.71
CA PRO A 249 -34.26 4.61 -12.87
C PRO A 249 -32.83 4.89 -13.36
N TYR A 250 -31.87 4.96 -12.43
CA TYR A 250 -30.45 5.16 -12.75
C TYR A 250 -29.87 3.98 -13.53
N LEU A 251 -30.14 2.74 -13.07
CA LEU A 251 -29.64 1.53 -13.72
C LEU A 251 -30.20 1.39 -15.16
N GLU A 252 -31.48 1.67 -15.37
CA GLU A 252 -32.10 1.62 -16.68
C GLU A 252 -31.49 2.62 -17.67
N LYS A 253 -31.10 3.81 -17.20
CA LYS A 253 -30.47 4.85 -18.01
C LYS A 253 -29.01 4.50 -18.27
N SER A 254 -28.24 4.20 -17.22
CA SER A 254 -26.79 3.98 -17.28
C SER A 254 -26.41 2.73 -18.07
N CYS A 255 -27.22 1.68 -18.05
CA CYS A 255 -27.00 0.48 -18.86
C CYS A 255 -26.87 0.82 -20.35
N ARG A 256 -27.69 1.76 -20.85
CA ARG A 256 -27.67 2.23 -22.25
C ARG A 256 -26.48 3.14 -22.52
N GLU A 257 -26.15 4.04 -21.60
CA GLU A 257 -25.10 5.05 -21.76
C GLU A 257 -23.69 4.42 -21.74
N HIS A 258 -23.48 3.37 -20.97
CA HIS A 258 -22.18 2.71 -20.85
C HIS A 258 -21.99 1.50 -21.78
N GLY A 259 -22.94 1.22 -22.66
CA GLY A 259 -22.86 0.12 -23.63
C GLY A 259 -22.75 -1.26 -22.97
N LEU A 260 -23.30 -1.40 -21.76
CA LEU A 260 -23.36 -2.67 -21.06
C LEU A 260 -24.57 -3.46 -21.50
N SER A 261 -24.43 -4.77 -21.63
CA SER A 261 -25.56 -5.66 -21.96
C SER A 261 -26.56 -5.72 -20.81
N MET A 262 -26.06 -5.68 -19.57
CA MET A 262 -26.86 -5.72 -18.35
C MET A 262 -26.16 -4.99 -17.21
N MET A 263 -26.97 -4.44 -16.30
CA MET A 263 -26.49 -3.90 -15.01
C MET A 263 -27.31 -4.52 -13.88
N PHE A 264 -26.62 -4.97 -12.86
CA PHE A 264 -27.23 -5.55 -11.66
C PHE A 264 -26.83 -4.74 -10.44
N PHE A 265 -27.73 -4.66 -9.49
CA PHE A 265 -27.42 -4.11 -8.18
C PHE A 265 -27.93 -5.07 -7.09
N MET A 266 -27.02 -5.53 -6.25
CA MET A 266 -27.34 -6.42 -5.14
C MET A 266 -27.61 -5.58 -3.89
N LEU A 267 -28.79 -5.69 -3.35
CA LEU A 267 -29.21 -5.16 -2.06
C LEU A 267 -29.20 -6.32 -1.07
N THR A 268 -28.33 -6.30 -0.09
CA THR A 268 -28.16 -7.39 0.89
C THR A 268 -28.18 -6.87 2.32
#